data_faa3b04eb5451839463627da6755b421
#
_entry.id   faa3b04eb5451839463627da6755b421
#
_cell.length_a   1.000
_cell.length_b   1.000
_cell.length_c   1.000
_cell.angle_alpha   90.00
_cell.angle_beta   90.00
_cell.angle_gamma   90.00
#
_symmetry.space_group_name_H-M   'P 1'
#
loop_
_entity.id
_entity.type
_entity.pdbx_description
1 polymer ?
#
loop_
_entity_poly.entity_id
_entity_poly.type
_entity_poly.pdbx_seq_one_letter_code
_entity_poly.pdbx_strand_id
1 'polypeptide(L)'
;MSRIGGFVLATALAFASPVQADLFNGFYTSSAPKPKPVPERKTSSITTGARCISAILAAQERHGIPDNLLLAIGIQESGRDGPEGLAVWPWTANAAGEGVFFTNRIEAEEWVSQKLASGVKSIDVGCMQVNLHWHGENFPTLSMAFDPERNVDYAARFLRNLYRETGDWSKAAGRYHSATDKHQKRYLTSLKRNKNVVDNQMPRLTALASSVGRPIQVAEVTLPKAPPPPVFWAADAESGANYSIYTTQPLQPVLPAFRNSP
;
A
#
# COMPACT_ATOMS: atom_id res chain seq x y z
N MET A 1 -65.75 44.41 -21.46
CA MET A 1 -66.26 43.42 -22.43
C MET A 1 -65.12 43.05 -23.35
N SER A 2 -64.44 41.91 -23.16
CA SER A 2 -63.81 41.11 -24.20
C SER A 2 -63.31 39.84 -23.56
N ARG A 3 -63.83 38.73 -23.96
CA ARG A 3 -63.50 37.38 -23.54
C ARG A 3 -62.36 36.91 -24.43
N ILE A 4 -61.26 36.44 -23.81
CA ILE A 4 -60.18 35.71 -24.51
C ILE A 4 -60.25 34.26 -24.07
N GLY A 5 -60.65 33.40 -25.04
CA GLY A 5 -60.69 31.95 -24.84
C GLY A 5 -59.32 31.37 -24.86
N GLY A 6 -59.02 30.57 -23.82
CA GLY A 6 -57.78 29.77 -23.75
C GLY A 6 -57.93 28.43 -24.46
N PHE A 7 -57.09 28.19 -25.45
CA PHE A 7 -56.91 26.87 -26.09
C PHE A 7 -56.01 25.99 -25.19
N VAL A 8 -56.57 24.89 -24.74
CA VAL A 8 -55.79 23.84 -24.02
C VAL A 8 -55.27 22.87 -25.07
N LEU A 9 -53.98 22.86 -25.28
CA LEU A 9 -53.26 21.89 -26.12
C LEU A 9 -52.93 20.65 -25.27
N ALA A 10 -53.64 19.55 -25.51
CA ALA A 10 -53.33 18.26 -24.85
C ALA A 10 -52.20 17.57 -25.60
N THR A 11 -51.02 17.54 -25.02
CA THR A 11 -49.88 16.73 -25.47
C THR A 11 -50.02 15.32 -24.97
N ALA A 12 -50.24 14.36 -25.84
CA ALA A 12 -50.22 12.95 -25.57
C ALA A 12 -48.76 12.49 -25.42
N LEU A 13 -48.34 12.14 -24.22
CA LEU A 13 -47.07 11.44 -23.94
C LEU A 13 -47.23 9.95 -24.25
N ALA A 14 -46.62 9.51 -25.34
CA ALA A 14 -46.46 8.08 -25.63
C ALA A 14 -45.42 7.46 -24.68
N PHE A 15 -45.85 6.63 -23.77
CA PHE A 15 -44.96 5.80 -22.94
C PHE A 15 -44.41 4.66 -23.80
N ALA A 16 -43.15 4.77 -24.19
CA ALA A 16 -42.40 3.63 -24.72
C ALA A 16 -42.08 2.69 -23.58
N SER A 17 -42.64 1.49 -23.54
CA SER A 17 -42.28 0.44 -22.61
C SER A 17 -40.86 -0.04 -22.90
N PRO A 18 -39.98 -0.15 -21.90
CA PRO A 18 -38.67 -0.75 -22.11
C PRO A 18 -38.86 -2.22 -22.47
N VAL A 19 -38.39 -2.63 -23.64
CA VAL A 19 -38.21 -4.03 -23.99
C VAL A 19 -37.15 -4.61 -23.08
N GLN A 20 -37.55 -5.50 -22.15
CA GLN A 20 -36.63 -6.23 -21.30
C GLN A 20 -35.92 -7.25 -22.18
N ALA A 21 -34.60 -7.09 -22.32
CA ALA A 21 -33.73 -8.05 -22.97
C ALA A 21 -33.37 -9.18 -22.01
N ASP A 22 -34.36 -10.01 -21.64
CA ASP A 22 -34.18 -11.17 -20.75
C ASP A 22 -33.76 -12.45 -21.50
N LEU A 23 -33.40 -12.37 -22.78
CA LEU A 23 -33.10 -13.51 -23.62
C LEU A 23 -31.76 -14.19 -23.31
N PHE A 24 -30.92 -13.66 -22.42
CA PHE A 24 -29.59 -14.22 -22.14
C PHE A 24 -29.34 -14.67 -20.69
N ASN A 25 -30.33 -14.53 -19.79
CA ASN A 25 -30.16 -14.88 -18.38
C ASN A 25 -30.09 -16.41 -18.10
N GLY A 26 -30.34 -17.25 -19.09
CA GLY A 26 -30.31 -18.72 -18.94
C GLY A 26 -29.00 -19.41 -19.35
N PHE A 27 -28.10 -18.69 -20.05
CA PHE A 27 -26.91 -19.34 -20.64
C PHE A 27 -25.65 -19.29 -19.80
N TYR A 28 -25.63 -18.53 -18.67
CA TYR A 28 -24.46 -18.36 -17.80
C TYR A 28 -24.74 -18.69 -16.33
N THR A 29 -25.54 -19.73 -16.06
CA THR A 29 -25.55 -20.33 -14.73
C THR A 29 -24.28 -21.14 -14.57
N SER A 30 -23.20 -20.51 -14.14
CA SER A 30 -21.99 -21.20 -13.70
C SER A 30 -22.36 -22.09 -12.51
N SER A 31 -22.53 -23.39 -12.72
CA SER A 31 -22.67 -24.38 -11.65
C SER A 31 -21.33 -24.70 -10.98
N ALA A 32 -20.27 -23.93 -11.29
CA ALA A 32 -19.02 -24.03 -10.55
C ALA A 32 -19.25 -23.54 -9.13
N PRO A 33 -18.89 -24.32 -8.09
CA PRO A 33 -18.94 -23.85 -6.72
C PRO A 33 -18.13 -22.56 -6.67
N LYS A 34 -18.74 -21.46 -6.15
CA LYS A 34 -18.02 -20.21 -5.92
C LYS A 34 -16.74 -20.56 -5.18
N PRO A 35 -15.55 -20.17 -5.69
CA PRO A 35 -14.31 -20.40 -4.96
C PRO A 35 -14.52 -19.81 -3.57
N LYS A 36 -14.33 -20.64 -2.54
CA LYS A 36 -14.31 -20.12 -1.16
C LYS A 36 -13.33 -18.96 -1.16
N PRO A 37 -13.70 -17.80 -0.58
CA PRO A 37 -12.77 -16.67 -0.51
C PRO A 37 -11.47 -17.23 0.06
N VAL A 38 -10.42 -17.18 -0.75
CA VAL A 38 -9.06 -17.44 -0.28
C VAL A 38 -8.88 -16.44 0.85
N PRO A 39 -8.59 -16.89 2.09
CA PRO A 39 -8.39 -15.94 3.17
C PRO A 39 -7.35 -14.97 2.68
N GLU A 40 -7.72 -13.68 2.59
CA GLU A 40 -6.79 -12.60 2.29
C GLU A 40 -5.62 -12.81 3.22
N ARG A 41 -4.49 -13.21 2.64
CA ARG A 41 -3.27 -13.39 3.40
C ARG A 41 -2.99 -12.03 4.02
N LYS A 42 -3.28 -11.87 5.31
CA LYS A 42 -2.87 -10.71 6.08
C LYS A 42 -1.37 -10.58 5.82
N THR A 43 -1.02 -9.68 4.89
CA THR A 43 0.38 -9.35 4.65
C THR A 43 0.89 -8.96 6.02
N SER A 44 1.72 -9.80 6.57
CA SER A 44 2.04 -9.79 7.99
C SER A 44 2.46 -8.37 8.36
N SER A 45 1.88 -7.81 9.41
CA SER A 45 2.29 -6.52 9.99
C SER A 45 3.80 -6.47 10.26
N ILE A 46 4.42 -7.62 10.43
CA ILE A 46 5.85 -7.85 10.55
C ILE A 46 6.61 -7.32 9.34
N THR A 47 6.20 -7.68 8.11
CA THR A 47 6.89 -7.25 6.89
C THR A 47 6.78 -5.75 6.66
N THR A 48 5.69 -5.13 7.10
CA THR A 48 5.45 -3.70 6.95
C THR A 48 6.40 -2.87 7.82
N GLY A 49 6.46 -3.15 9.12
CA GLY A 49 7.39 -2.46 10.04
C GLY A 49 8.86 -2.79 9.77
N ALA A 50 9.15 -4.02 9.34
CA ALA A 50 10.49 -4.46 8.96
C ALA A 50 11.09 -3.61 7.83
N ARG A 51 10.28 -3.14 6.86
CA ARG A 51 10.75 -2.31 5.75
C ARG A 51 11.31 -0.97 6.22
N CYS A 52 10.64 -0.28 7.16
CA CYS A 52 11.20 0.94 7.74
C CYS A 52 12.52 0.68 8.47
N ILE A 53 12.59 -0.37 9.30
CA ILE A 53 13.80 -0.70 10.05
C ILE A 53 14.95 -1.03 9.11
N SER A 54 14.71 -1.84 8.07
CA SER A 54 15.71 -2.17 7.04
C SER A 54 16.21 -0.91 6.32
N ALA A 55 15.30 -0.04 5.89
CA ALA A 55 15.64 1.23 5.23
C ALA A 55 16.46 2.15 6.17
N ILE A 56 16.09 2.22 7.45
CA ILE A 56 16.79 3.04 8.46
C ILE A 56 18.20 2.52 8.69
N LEU A 57 18.39 1.23 8.90
CA LEU A 57 19.73 0.65 9.12
C LEU A 57 20.65 0.88 7.92
N ALA A 58 20.13 0.68 6.71
CA ALA A 58 20.89 0.95 5.48
C ALA A 58 21.21 2.45 5.30
N ALA A 59 20.27 3.34 5.65
CA ALA A 59 20.48 4.77 5.53
C ALA A 59 21.46 5.33 6.57
N GLN A 60 21.38 4.89 7.83
CA GLN A 60 22.33 5.34 8.85
C GLN A 60 23.79 4.92 8.51
N GLU A 61 23.99 3.74 7.95
CA GLU A 61 25.30 3.31 7.46
C GLU A 61 25.75 4.18 6.28
N ARG A 62 24.91 4.34 5.25
CA ARG A 62 25.21 5.12 4.03
C ARG A 62 25.52 6.58 4.32
N HIS A 63 24.82 7.19 5.28
CA HIS A 63 25.01 8.59 5.66
C HIS A 63 25.94 8.81 6.85
N GLY A 64 26.55 7.76 7.39
CA GLY A 64 27.49 7.83 8.53
C GLY A 64 26.82 8.40 9.79
N ILE A 65 25.58 8.02 10.08
CA ILE A 65 24.86 8.40 11.30
C ILE A 65 25.18 7.37 12.39
N PRO A 66 25.81 7.78 13.52
CA PRO A 66 26.33 6.84 14.50
C PRO A 66 25.26 6.34 15.47
N ASP A 67 25.64 5.33 16.25
CA ASP A 67 25.01 4.91 17.50
C ASP A 67 23.51 4.60 17.41
N ASN A 68 23.06 4.04 16.29
CA ASN A 68 21.65 3.75 16.04
C ASN A 68 20.72 4.99 16.19
N LEU A 69 21.27 6.18 16.06
CA LEU A 69 20.55 7.43 16.28
C LEU A 69 19.35 7.55 15.33
N LEU A 70 19.53 7.23 14.03
CA LEU A 70 18.43 7.31 13.08
C LEU A 70 17.31 6.31 13.40
N LEU A 71 17.66 5.12 13.88
CA LEU A 71 16.69 4.12 14.32
C LEU A 71 15.94 4.58 15.57
N ALA A 72 16.63 5.20 16.52
CA ALA A 72 16.00 5.77 17.70
C ALA A 72 15.02 6.91 17.34
N ILE A 73 15.37 7.73 16.35
CA ILE A 73 14.47 8.76 15.78
C ILE A 73 13.26 8.07 15.15
N GLY A 74 13.43 7.08 14.28
CA GLY A 74 12.33 6.35 13.66
C GLY A 74 11.36 5.72 14.67
N ILE A 75 11.89 5.13 15.74
CA ILE A 75 11.07 4.62 16.86
C ILE A 75 10.31 5.76 17.57
N GLN A 76 10.92 6.93 17.70
CA GLN A 76 10.26 8.09 18.32
C GLN A 76 9.13 8.64 17.46
N GLU A 77 9.33 8.69 16.15
CA GLU A 77 8.42 9.31 15.19
C GLU A 77 7.21 8.41 14.85
N SER A 78 7.46 7.13 14.60
CA SER A 78 6.42 6.21 14.13
C SER A 78 6.51 4.83 14.76
N GLY A 79 7.14 4.71 15.93
CA GLY A 79 7.24 3.47 16.68
C GLY A 79 5.87 2.97 17.12
N ARG A 80 5.60 1.68 16.88
CA ARG A 80 4.37 1.02 17.24
C ARG A 80 4.65 -0.36 17.81
N ASP A 81 4.06 -0.66 18.97
CA ASP A 81 4.02 -2.02 19.48
C ASP A 81 2.94 -2.83 18.75
N GLY A 82 3.32 -4.00 18.32
CA GLY A 82 2.45 -4.97 17.67
C GLY A 82 2.65 -6.38 18.26
N PRO A 83 1.96 -7.38 17.71
CA PRO A 83 2.11 -8.78 18.16
C PRO A 83 3.54 -9.29 18.16
N GLU A 84 4.37 -8.73 17.28
CA GLU A 84 5.79 -9.10 17.12
C GLU A 84 6.75 -8.14 17.85
N GLY A 85 6.21 -7.28 18.69
CA GLY A 85 6.94 -6.26 19.43
C GLY A 85 7.10 -4.94 18.68
N LEU A 86 7.97 -4.07 19.19
CA LEU A 86 8.19 -2.72 18.69
C LEU A 86 8.76 -2.71 17.26
N ALA A 87 8.12 -1.93 16.38
CA ALA A 87 8.55 -1.69 15.01
C ALA A 87 8.30 -0.23 14.60
N VAL A 88 8.96 0.23 13.54
CA VAL A 88 8.71 1.53 12.90
C VAL A 88 7.64 1.34 11.82
N TRP A 89 6.56 2.14 11.86
CA TRP A 89 5.41 1.92 10.98
C TRP A 89 5.38 2.90 9.81
N PRO A 90 5.33 2.43 8.56
CA PRO A 90 5.39 3.31 7.39
C PRO A 90 4.07 4.04 7.08
N TRP A 91 2.94 3.39 7.39
CA TRP A 91 1.62 3.92 7.07
C TRP A 91 1.06 4.69 8.27
N THR A 92 1.71 5.80 8.59
CA THR A 92 1.26 6.72 9.65
C THR A 92 1.40 8.15 9.20
N ALA A 93 0.47 8.97 9.64
CA ALA A 93 0.50 10.40 9.40
C ALA A 93 0.01 11.17 10.62
N ASN A 94 0.49 12.40 10.78
CA ASN A 94 0.03 13.33 11.80
C ASN A 94 -0.36 14.64 11.13
N ALA A 95 -1.61 15.06 11.29
CA ALA A 95 -2.11 16.31 10.75
C ALA A 95 -2.52 17.23 11.91
N ALA A 96 -1.74 18.28 12.16
CA ALA A 96 -2.02 19.27 13.21
C ALA A 96 -2.23 18.66 14.61
N GLY A 97 -1.51 17.58 14.93
CA GLY A 97 -1.58 16.88 16.22
C GLY A 97 -2.52 15.66 16.24
N GLU A 98 -3.28 15.42 15.19
CA GLU A 98 -4.07 14.20 15.00
C GLU A 98 -3.19 13.13 14.33
N GLY A 99 -2.62 12.21 15.13
CA GLY A 99 -1.81 11.11 14.65
C GLY A 99 -2.64 9.85 14.38
N VAL A 100 -2.47 9.23 13.20
CA VAL A 100 -3.19 8.02 12.79
C VAL A 100 -2.24 6.98 12.23
N PHE A 101 -2.46 5.70 12.58
CA PHE A 101 -1.80 4.53 11.99
C PHE A 101 -2.78 3.80 11.07
N PHE A 102 -2.43 3.65 9.82
CA PHE A 102 -3.26 2.99 8.81
C PHE A 102 -2.81 1.56 8.59
N THR A 103 -3.70 0.74 8.01
CA THR A 103 -3.41 -0.66 7.71
C THR A 103 -2.53 -0.80 6.47
N ASN A 104 -2.72 0.09 5.51
CA ASN A 104 -2.00 0.09 4.24
C ASN A 104 -1.72 1.52 3.74
N ARG A 105 -0.91 1.60 2.67
CA ARG A 105 -0.50 2.87 2.08
C ARG A 105 -1.65 3.65 1.46
N ILE A 106 -2.60 2.97 0.82
CA ILE A 106 -3.70 3.62 0.11
C ILE A 106 -4.57 4.40 1.09
N GLU A 107 -4.95 3.79 2.22
CA GLU A 107 -5.69 4.47 3.29
C GLU A 107 -4.94 5.70 3.83
N ALA A 108 -3.62 5.58 4.02
CA ALA A 108 -2.80 6.70 4.47
C ALA A 108 -2.76 7.86 3.45
N GLU A 109 -2.58 7.55 2.17
CA GLU A 109 -2.57 8.52 1.07
C GLU A 109 -3.93 9.23 0.93
N GLU A 110 -5.02 8.48 1.00
CA GLU A 110 -6.38 9.03 0.93
C GLU A 110 -6.67 9.98 2.08
N TRP A 111 -6.33 9.59 3.31
CA TRP A 111 -6.52 10.44 4.49
C TRP A 111 -5.70 11.73 4.39
N VAL A 112 -4.42 11.64 4.01
CA VAL A 112 -3.56 12.82 3.82
C VAL A 112 -4.10 13.72 2.72
N SER A 113 -4.56 13.16 1.60
CA SER A 113 -5.17 13.93 0.50
C SER A 113 -6.40 14.69 0.96
N GLN A 114 -7.27 14.07 1.77
CA GLN A 114 -8.45 14.71 2.35
C GLN A 114 -8.07 15.84 3.30
N LYS A 115 -7.07 15.64 4.18
CA LYS A 115 -6.57 16.69 5.08
C LYS A 115 -5.98 17.88 4.32
N LEU A 116 -5.20 17.63 3.27
CA LEU A 116 -4.66 18.69 2.40
C LEU A 116 -5.80 19.46 1.70
N ALA A 117 -6.79 18.75 1.15
CA ALA A 117 -7.96 19.35 0.50
C ALA A 117 -8.81 20.19 1.48
N SER A 118 -8.84 19.82 2.77
CA SER A 118 -9.50 20.61 3.83
C SER A 118 -8.69 21.81 4.33
N GLY A 119 -7.50 22.06 3.75
CA GLY A 119 -6.66 23.22 4.07
C GLY A 119 -5.65 22.99 5.21
N VAL A 120 -5.52 21.77 5.72
CA VAL A 120 -4.47 21.45 6.71
C VAL A 120 -3.12 21.43 5.99
N LYS A 121 -2.20 22.32 6.38
CA LYS A 121 -0.89 22.45 5.72
C LYS A 121 0.19 21.57 6.36
N SER A 122 0.25 21.53 7.69
CA SER A 122 1.29 20.80 8.42
C SER A 122 0.86 19.34 8.61
N ILE A 123 1.43 18.46 7.81
CA ILE A 123 1.18 17.02 7.86
C ILE A 123 2.52 16.29 7.82
N ASP A 124 2.76 15.44 8.83
CA ASP A 124 3.93 14.58 8.92
C ASP A 124 3.56 13.18 8.41
N VAL A 125 4.46 12.54 7.64
CA VAL A 125 4.15 11.25 7.00
C VAL A 125 5.30 10.23 7.07
N GLY A 126 4.93 8.98 7.15
CA GLY A 126 5.83 7.85 6.94
C GLY A 126 6.71 7.48 8.13
N CYS A 127 7.71 6.61 7.88
CA CYS A 127 8.62 6.06 8.87
C CYS A 127 9.29 7.10 9.75
N MET A 128 9.63 8.24 9.18
CA MET A 128 10.42 9.31 9.82
C MET A 128 9.61 10.57 10.07
N GLN A 129 8.29 10.53 9.88
CA GLN A 129 7.36 11.66 10.06
C GLN A 129 7.87 12.94 9.39
N VAL A 130 8.16 12.83 8.08
CA VAL A 130 8.63 13.99 7.31
C VAL A 130 7.46 14.94 7.05
N ASN A 131 7.62 16.20 7.43
CA ASN A 131 6.60 17.22 7.27
C ASN A 131 6.44 17.67 5.82
N LEU A 132 5.26 17.49 5.23
CA LEU A 132 4.99 17.82 3.83
C LEU A 132 4.96 19.31 3.54
N HIS A 133 4.68 20.16 4.52
CA HIS A 133 4.67 21.61 4.33
C HIS A 133 6.07 22.17 4.07
N TRP A 134 7.06 21.64 4.80
CA TRP A 134 8.44 22.14 4.74
C TRP A 134 9.32 21.34 3.78
N HIS A 135 8.95 20.08 3.50
CA HIS A 135 9.80 19.14 2.79
C HIS A 135 9.10 18.44 1.61
N GLY A 136 7.81 18.77 1.37
CA GLY A 136 6.99 18.09 0.38
C GLY A 136 7.53 18.17 -1.06
N GLU A 137 8.26 19.25 -1.39
CA GLU A 137 8.90 19.42 -2.70
C GLU A 137 9.89 18.31 -3.06
N ASN A 138 10.40 17.59 -2.05
CA ASN A 138 11.32 16.46 -2.25
C ASN A 138 10.60 15.15 -2.62
N PHE A 139 9.27 15.16 -2.60
CA PHE A 139 8.44 14.01 -2.92
C PHE A 139 7.42 14.37 -4.01
N PRO A 140 7.66 13.99 -5.25
CA PRO A 140 6.75 14.28 -6.38
C PRO A 140 5.31 13.79 -6.17
N THR A 141 5.12 12.75 -5.35
CA THR A 141 3.80 12.18 -5.03
C THR A 141 3.71 11.77 -3.56
N LEU A 142 2.49 11.67 -3.01
CA LEU A 142 2.27 11.12 -1.67
C LEU A 142 2.77 9.67 -1.56
N SER A 143 2.64 8.89 -2.62
CA SER A 143 3.15 7.53 -2.69
C SER A 143 4.67 7.47 -2.45
N MET A 144 5.42 8.44 -2.98
CA MET A 144 6.86 8.55 -2.75
C MET A 144 7.19 9.05 -1.34
N ALA A 145 6.35 9.90 -0.77
CA ALA A 145 6.52 10.37 0.60
C ALA A 145 6.28 9.24 1.63
N PHE A 146 5.38 8.30 1.32
CA PHE A 146 5.12 7.12 2.13
C PHE A 146 6.04 5.92 1.81
N ASP A 147 6.80 5.96 0.73
CA ASP A 147 7.76 4.89 0.42
C ASP A 147 8.86 4.83 1.50
N PRO A 148 9.05 3.70 2.20
CA PRO A 148 9.97 3.62 3.34
C PRO A 148 11.40 4.02 2.98
N GLU A 149 11.89 3.61 1.81
CA GLU A 149 13.27 3.87 1.42
C GLU A 149 13.48 5.34 1.11
N ARG A 150 12.56 5.98 0.40
CA ARG A 150 12.62 7.40 0.05
C ARG A 150 12.40 8.31 1.25
N ASN A 151 11.42 8.00 2.08
CA ASN A 151 11.12 8.74 3.30
C ASN A 151 12.31 8.73 4.26
N VAL A 152 12.88 7.55 4.49
CA VAL A 152 14.03 7.37 5.36
C VAL A 152 15.31 7.99 4.79
N ASP A 153 15.59 7.82 3.49
CA ASP A 153 16.79 8.41 2.87
C ASP A 153 16.76 9.94 2.91
N TYR A 154 15.58 10.53 2.66
CA TYR A 154 15.40 11.97 2.81
C TYR A 154 15.68 12.42 4.24
N ALA A 155 15.09 11.78 5.24
CA ALA A 155 15.27 12.10 6.65
C ALA A 155 16.73 11.96 7.11
N ALA A 156 17.42 10.92 6.64
CA ALA A 156 18.85 10.72 6.91
C ALA A 156 19.71 11.84 6.34
N ARG A 157 19.46 12.26 5.10
CA ARG A 157 20.16 13.40 4.48
C ARG A 157 19.88 14.70 5.23
N PHE A 158 18.64 14.94 5.62
CA PHE A 158 18.26 16.10 6.40
C PHE A 158 18.97 16.13 7.75
N LEU A 159 18.95 15.03 8.50
CA LEU A 159 19.67 14.92 9.77
C LEU A 159 21.19 15.12 9.60
N ARG A 160 21.78 14.56 8.53
CA ARG A 160 23.20 14.75 8.21
C ARG A 160 23.54 16.21 7.92
N ASN A 161 22.66 16.94 7.23
CA ASN A 161 22.84 18.36 6.97
C ASN A 161 22.81 19.18 8.27
N LEU A 162 21.85 18.88 9.15
CA LEU A 162 21.79 19.50 10.49
C LEU A 162 23.05 19.21 11.31
N TYR A 163 23.62 18.02 11.19
CA TYR A 163 24.90 17.71 11.82
C TYR A 163 26.06 18.56 11.24
N ARG A 164 26.10 18.76 9.93
CA ARG A 164 27.12 19.61 9.30
C ARG A 164 27.06 21.06 9.80
N GLU A 165 25.86 21.54 10.09
CA GLU A 165 25.65 22.88 10.63
C GLU A 165 26.01 22.99 12.13
N THR A 166 25.73 21.94 12.90
CA THR A 166 25.84 22.00 14.37
C THR A 166 27.14 21.40 14.93
N GLY A 167 27.79 20.50 14.16
CA GLY A 167 28.93 19.72 14.61
C GLY A 167 28.61 18.68 15.71
N ASP A 168 27.32 18.51 16.05
CA ASP A 168 26.87 17.71 17.17
C ASP A 168 25.60 16.94 16.83
N TRP A 169 25.64 15.60 16.93
CA TRP A 169 24.50 14.75 16.59
C TRP A 169 23.29 14.94 17.51
N SER A 170 23.51 15.26 18.79
CA SER A 170 22.40 15.53 19.71
C SER A 170 21.70 16.84 19.34
N LYS A 171 22.47 17.91 19.02
CA LYS A 171 21.90 19.16 18.53
C LYS A 171 21.18 18.96 17.20
N ALA A 172 21.77 18.20 16.28
CA ALA A 172 21.15 17.86 15.00
C ALA A 172 19.80 17.15 15.20
N ALA A 173 19.74 16.13 16.08
CA ALA A 173 18.51 15.43 16.40
C ALA A 173 17.46 16.35 17.06
N GLY A 174 17.87 17.27 17.92
CA GLY A 174 16.97 18.27 18.49
C GLY A 174 16.36 19.17 17.40
N ARG A 175 17.21 19.68 16.49
CA ARG A 175 16.79 20.53 15.36
C ARG A 175 15.98 19.76 14.30
N TYR A 176 16.19 18.47 14.17
CA TYR A 176 15.35 17.61 13.32
C TYR A 176 13.88 17.73 13.70
N HIS A 177 13.59 17.72 14.99
CA HIS A 177 12.23 17.82 15.49
C HIS A 177 11.70 19.27 15.52
N SER A 178 12.53 20.25 15.88
CA SER A 178 12.05 21.63 16.03
C SER A 178 13.20 22.64 16.02
N ALA A 179 12.92 23.84 15.51
CA ALA A 179 13.81 24.97 15.64
C ALA A 179 13.81 25.60 17.08
N THR A 180 12.81 25.25 17.92
CA THR A 180 12.62 25.86 19.25
C THR A 180 13.28 25.03 20.35
N ASP A 181 14.18 25.62 21.11
CA ASP A 181 14.97 24.96 22.18
C ASP A 181 14.13 24.21 23.21
N LYS A 182 12.98 24.76 23.63
CA LYS A 182 12.08 24.10 24.57
C LYS A 182 11.58 22.76 24.02
N HIS A 183 11.21 22.70 22.75
CA HIS A 183 10.75 21.48 22.10
C HIS A 183 11.92 20.51 21.87
N GLN A 184 13.09 21.00 21.47
CA GLN A 184 14.30 20.18 21.35
C GLN A 184 14.64 19.47 22.66
N LYS A 185 14.67 20.16 23.79
CA LYS A 185 15.00 19.57 25.11
C LYS A 185 14.04 18.44 25.47
N ARG A 186 12.74 18.64 25.29
CA ARG A 186 11.73 17.61 25.55
C ARG A 186 11.91 16.40 24.63
N TYR A 187 12.10 16.66 23.35
CA TYR A 187 12.35 15.64 22.34
C TYR A 187 13.59 14.80 22.66
N LEU A 188 14.70 15.42 22.95
CA LEU A 188 15.97 14.73 23.27
C LEU A 188 15.87 13.87 24.54
N THR A 189 15.09 14.31 25.52
CA THR A 189 14.83 13.48 26.74
C THR A 189 14.10 12.19 26.37
N SER A 190 13.13 12.24 25.46
CA SER A 190 12.42 11.07 24.96
C SER A 190 13.32 10.22 24.06
N LEU A 191 14.06 10.84 23.17
CA LEU A 191 14.99 10.18 22.25
C LEU A 191 16.05 9.35 22.99
N LYS A 192 16.59 9.86 24.09
CA LYS A 192 17.55 9.11 24.93
C LYS A 192 16.93 7.81 25.46
N ARG A 193 15.65 7.82 25.86
CA ARG A 193 14.94 6.60 26.31
C ARG A 193 14.75 5.63 25.15
N ASN A 194 14.31 6.14 23.99
CA ASN A 194 14.12 5.31 22.80
C ASN A 194 15.43 4.72 22.30
N LYS A 195 16.54 5.47 22.39
CA LYS A 195 17.86 4.95 22.05
C LYS A 195 18.22 3.76 22.95
N ASN A 196 17.99 3.84 24.25
CA ASN A 196 18.23 2.71 25.15
C ASN A 196 17.36 1.49 24.79
N VAL A 197 16.10 1.72 24.40
CA VAL A 197 15.21 0.63 23.93
C VAL A 197 15.76 0.00 22.65
N VAL A 198 16.18 0.82 21.69
CA VAL A 198 16.80 0.34 20.44
C VAL A 198 18.04 -0.49 20.73
N ASP A 199 18.98 0.04 21.53
CA ASP A 199 20.24 -0.66 21.84
C ASP A 199 19.99 -2.02 22.48
N ASN A 200 19.04 -2.12 23.41
CA ASN A 200 18.65 -3.38 24.05
C ASN A 200 17.94 -4.35 23.11
N GLN A 201 17.28 -3.87 22.07
CA GLN A 201 16.52 -4.69 21.13
C GLN A 201 17.23 -4.88 19.77
N MET A 202 18.44 -4.40 19.61
CA MET A 202 19.17 -4.46 18.32
C MET A 202 19.20 -5.84 17.68
N PRO A 203 19.47 -6.96 18.41
CA PRO A 203 19.46 -8.28 17.77
C PRO A 203 18.10 -8.62 17.13
N ARG A 204 17.00 -8.28 17.82
CA ARG A 204 15.64 -8.51 17.30
C ARG A 204 15.33 -7.59 16.12
N LEU A 205 15.65 -6.29 16.22
CA LEU A 205 15.41 -5.31 15.18
C LEU A 205 16.19 -5.63 13.91
N THR A 206 17.44 -6.07 14.06
CA THR A 206 18.26 -6.53 12.92
C THR A 206 17.71 -7.80 12.28
N ALA A 207 17.27 -8.77 13.08
CA ALA A 207 16.62 -9.98 12.57
C ALA A 207 15.33 -9.63 11.80
N LEU A 208 14.54 -8.69 12.33
CA LEU A 208 13.33 -8.21 11.68
C LEU A 208 13.65 -7.50 10.35
N ALA A 209 14.66 -6.62 10.32
CA ALA A 209 15.11 -5.97 9.09
C ALA A 209 15.56 -6.98 8.02
N SER A 210 16.28 -8.04 8.45
CA SER A 210 16.77 -9.10 7.56
C SER A 210 15.66 -10.01 7.01
N SER A 211 14.45 -9.93 7.53
CA SER A 211 13.29 -10.66 7.00
C SER A 211 12.70 -10.02 5.74
N VAL A 212 13.06 -8.77 5.45
CA VAL A 212 12.64 -8.06 4.23
C VAL A 212 13.28 -8.72 3.01
N GLY A 213 12.46 -9.06 2.03
CA GLY A 213 12.95 -9.68 0.77
C GLY A 213 13.26 -11.17 0.85
N ARG A 214 13.16 -11.81 2.01
CA ARG A 214 13.18 -13.28 2.06
C ARG A 214 11.85 -13.78 1.46
N PRO A 215 11.88 -14.62 0.41
CA PRO A 215 10.67 -15.28 -0.04
C PRO A 215 10.12 -16.06 1.17
N ILE A 216 8.86 -15.80 1.49
CA ILE A 216 8.15 -16.63 2.45
C ILE A 216 8.24 -18.04 1.86
N GLN A 217 8.98 -18.94 2.47
CA GLN A 217 8.92 -20.36 2.13
C GLN A 217 7.50 -20.79 2.52
N VAL A 218 6.59 -20.66 1.58
CA VAL A 218 5.31 -21.32 1.67
C VAL A 218 5.67 -22.81 1.67
N ALA A 219 5.48 -23.47 2.82
CA ALA A 219 5.50 -24.92 2.81
C ALA A 219 4.61 -25.33 1.62
N GLU A 220 5.20 -26.06 0.70
CA GLU A 220 4.50 -26.53 -0.50
C GLU A 220 3.31 -27.36 0.00
N VAL A 221 2.14 -26.68 0.07
CA VAL A 221 0.89 -27.38 0.27
C VAL A 221 0.71 -28.16 -1.03
N THR A 222 1.11 -29.44 -1.01
CA THR A 222 0.75 -30.37 -2.05
C THR A 222 -0.77 -30.41 -2.07
N LEU A 223 -1.34 -29.54 -2.91
CA LEU A 223 -2.76 -29.61 -3.21
C LEU A 223 -2.99 -31.03 -3.77
N PRO A 224 -3.98 -31.77 -3.26
CA PRO A 224 -4.38 -33.03 -3.88
C PRO A 224 -4.57 -32.76 -5.37
N LYS A 225 -3.90 -33.53 -6.21
CA LYS A 225 -4.01 -33.41 -7.67
C LYS A 225 -5.52 -33.45 -8.00
N ALA A 226 -6.04 -32.30 -8.41
CA ALA A 226 -7.43 -32.18 -8.78
C ALA A 226 -7.72 -33.27 -9.85
N PRO A 227 -8.81 -34.03 -9.75
CA PRO A 227 -9.20 -34.91 -10.82
C PRO A 227 -9.28 -34.10 -12.11
N PRO A 228 -8.84 -34.63 -13.26
CA PRO A 228 -8.90 -33.89 -14.50
C PRO A 228 -10.35 -33.43 -14.71
N PRO A 229 -10.58 -32.18 -15.13
CA PRO A 229 -11.91 -31.69 -15.39
C PRO A 229 -12.59 -32.63 -16.42
N PRO A 230 -13.89 -32.90 -16.28
CA PRO A 230 -14.61 -33.68 -17.27
C PRO A 230 -14.43 -33.01 -18.63
N VAL A 231 -13.93 -33.78 -19.60
CA VAL A 231 -13.62 -33.26 -20.94
C VAL A 231 -14.94 -33.10 -21.66
N PHE A 232 -15.48 -31.91 -21.74
CA PHE A 232 -16.72 -31.59 -22.43
C PHE A 232 -16.60 -31.55 -23.97
N TRP A 233 -15.33 -31.58 -24.48
CA TRP A 233 -15.02 -31.36 -25.89
C TRP A 233 -13.95 -32.33 -26.41
N ALA A 234 -14.11 -33.60 -26.16
CA ALA A 234 -13.25 -34.59 -26.77
C ALA A 234 -13.75 -34.91 -28.19
N ALA A 235 -13.02 -34.47 -29.20
CA ALA A 235 -13.11 -35.07 -30.51
C ALA A 235 -12.12 -36.21 -30.61
N ASP A 236 -12.49 -37.22 -31.40
CA ASP A 236 -11.70 -38.41 -31.63
C ASP A 236 -10.25 -38.08 -32.05
N ALA A 237 -9.31 -38.84 -31.52
CA ALA A 237 -7.88 -38.59 -31.48
C ALA A 237 -7.13 -38.74 -32.85
N GLU A 238 -7.81 -38.67 -33.97
CA GLU A 238 -7.20 -38.97 -35.29
C GLU A 238 -6.90 -37.76 -36.18
N SER A 239 -7.25 -36.55 -35.80
CA SER A 239 -6.89 -35.35 -36.59
C SER A 239 -5.86 -34.53 -35.86
N GLY A 240 -4.68 -34.29 -36.49
CA GLY A 240 -3.57 -33.52 -35.96
C GLY A 240 -3.91 -32.07 -35.55
N ALA A 241 -4.61 -31.97 -34.45
CA ALA A 241 -5.18 -30.73 -33.95
C ALA A 241 -4.26 -30.05 -32.95
N ASN A 242 -4.27 -28.74 -32.94
CA ASN A 242 -3.51 -27.89 -32.01
C ASN A 242 -4.00 -28.11 -30.56
N TYR A 243 -3.06 -28.22 -29.63
CA TYR A 243 -3.34 -28.38 -28.21
C TYR A 243 -3.52 -27.03 -27.52
N SER A 244 -4.43 -27.02 -26.52
CA SER A 244 -4.56 -25.86 -25.63
C SER A 244 -3.37 -25.77 -24.67
N ILE A 245 -2.99 -24.56 -24.27
CA ILE A 245 -2.01 -24.32 -23.18
C ILE A 245 -2.47 -24.85 -21.81
N TYR A 246 -3.75 -25.17 -21.66
CA TYR A 246 -4.36 -25.65 -20.42
C TYR A 246 -4.75 -27.13 -20.43
N THR A 247 -4.57 -27.83 -21.55
CA THR A 247 -4.93 -29.23 -21.72
C THR A 247 -4.06 -29.90 -22.78
N THR A 248 -3.75 -31.17 -22.60
CA THR A 248 -3.01 -31.97 -23.58
C THR A 248 -3.92 -32.51 -24.70
N GLN A 249 -5.18 -32.10 -24.72
CA GLN A 249 -6.16 -32.54 -25.72
C GLN A 249 -6.23 -31.55 -26.90
N PRO A 250 -6.48 -32.05 -28.13
CA PRO A 250 -6.60 -31.21 -29.31
C PRO A 250 -7.80 -30.26 -29.22
N LEU A 251 -7.59 -29.00 -29.62
CA LEU A 251 -8.65 -27.99 -29.71
C LEU A 251 -9.47 -28.19 -30.97
N GLN A 252 -10.79 -28.26 -30.81
CA GLN A 252 -11.69 -28.13 -31.97
C GLN A 252 -11.87 -26.66 -32.34
N PRO A 253 -11.85 -26.32 -33.66
CA PRO A 253 -12.16 -24.98 -34.10
C PRO A 253 -13.62 -24.63 -33.75
N VAL A 254 -13.81 -23.53 -33.05
CA VAL A 254 -15.12 -23.02 -32.63
C VAL A 254 -15.93 -22.43 -33.79
N LEU A 255 -15.26 -22.12 -34.89
CA LEU A 255 -15.90 -21.57 -36.09
C LEU A 255 -15.97 -22.63 -37.21
N PRO A 256 -17.10 -22.72 -37.93
CA PRO A 256 -17.19 -23.61 -39.08
C PRO A 256 -16.14 -23.18 -40.12
N ALA A 257 -15.42 -24.16 -40.66
CA ALA A 257 -14.50 -23.94 -41.76
C ALA A 257 -15.23 -23.31 -42.94
N PHE A 258 -14.93 -22.08 -43.28
CA PHE A 258 -15.37 -21.50 -44.54
C PHE A 258 -14.71 -22.27 -45.67
N ARG A 259 -15.46 -23.17 -46.33
CA ARG A 259 -15.05 -23.73 -47.60
C ARG A 259 -15.19 -22.61 -48.63
N ASN A 260 -14.08 -22.16 -49.14
CA ASN A 260 -14.08 -21.41 -50.39
C ASN A 260 -14.64 -22.35 -51.44
N SER A 261 -15.87 -22.09 -51.86
CA SER A 261 -16.42 -22.74 -53.05
C SER A 261 -15.76 -22.16 -54.31
N PRO A 262 -15.56 -22.94 -55.34
CA PRO A 262 -14.82 -22.60 -56.53
C PRO A 262 -15.40 -21.44 -57.34
#